data_4a12059e3c50beddbbed9cdc118da680
#
_entry.id   4a12059e3c50beddbbed9cdc118da680
#
_cell.length_a   1.000
_cell.length_b   1.000
_cell.length_c   1.000
_cell.angle_alpha   90.00
_cell.angle_beta   90.00
_cell.angle_gamma   90.00
#
_symmetry.space_group_name_H-M   'P 1'
#
loop_
_entity.id
_entity.type
_entity.pdbx_description
1 polymer ?
#
loop_
_entity_poly.entity_id
_entity_poly.type
_entity_poly.pdbx_seq_one_letter_code
_entity_poly.pdbx_strand_id
1 'polypeptide(L)'
;MIWQWCKTQVAALLILAYIEIVYTREGWNLNRLTKKSNCNRFFDLSLTAANLAILFDGATACTVNLLDQVPRTVNLMLHLGMYVCYEAYVALLFWYWVSVTVGISRRGWVRATGLIFSAVLAALTVLYLPELEFLQGKTSNYSMGVSVYVCFASVILFCGLTIGVIAVKHREIPGRRKESLAATMLIIAIILTLQILIPEALLSSVAVVLIVLSVYLNMENPAIYGLEHYQNEMIMGFATLVENKDGNTGGHIRRSSAYAQLIARNLKKNKKYRNVITRDYMNHLIQFAPMHDLGKIGISDAILQKPGRLTDAEFETMKGHAAAGGQIIRNTFGHLFDVDYVDMAYQVARFHHEKWNGRGYPDSLAGEEIPLCARIMAVADVFDAVSSRRCYRDAMQMEACYELIRRGRGEDFDPDVADAFLMDLKKVEEIHDRLMDCNSAACAIDASQATVGNR
;
A
#
# COMPACT_ATOMS: atom_id res chain seq x y z
N MET A 1 27.61 36.97 -12.42
CA MET A 1 27.32 36.51 -13.78
C MET A 1 26.97 35.02 -13.77
N ILE A 2 27.87 34.11 -13.38
CA ILE A 2 27.62 32.65 -13.34
C ILE A 2 26.36 32.28 -12.54
N TRP A 3 26.13 32.91 -11.39
CA TRP A 3 24.95 32.70 -10.56
C TRP A 3 23.61 32.90 -11.31
N GLN A 4 23.56 33.79 -12.27
CA GLN A 4 22.33 34.07 -13.04
C GLN A 4 21.94 32.87 -13.94
N TRP A 5 22.92 32.07 -14.40
CA TRP A 5 22.72 30.97 -15.32
C TRP A 5 22.34 29.66 -14.62
N CYS A 6 22.79 29.43 -13.38
CA CYS A 6 22.56 28.17 -12.66
C CYS A 6 21.70 28.28 -11.39
N LYS A 7 21.06 29.44 -11.14
CA LYS A 7 20.24 29.68 -9.93
C LYS A 7 19.08 28.67 -9.77
N THR A 8 18.45 28.25 -10.86
CA THR A 8 17.35 27.28 -10.86
C THR A 8 17.84 25.88 -10.50
N GLN A 9 19.00 25.48 -11.01
CA GLN A 9 19.63 24.20 -10.73
C GLN A 9 20.12 24.13 -9.26
N VAL A 10 20.70 25.22 -8.74
CA VAL A 10 21.10 25.30 -7.34
C VAL A 10 19.89 25.21 -6.41
N ALA A 11 18.81 25.94 -6.70
CA ALA A 11 17.57 25.84 -5.95
C ALA A 11 16.99 24.40 -6.01
N ALA A 12 17.02 23.77 -7.18
CA ALA A 12 16.58 22.40 -7.39
C ALA A 12 17.39 21.40 -6.54
N LEU A 13 18.72 21.52 -6.52
CA LEU A 13 19.60 20.68 -5.70
C LEU A 13 19.34 20.84 -4.21
N LEU A 14 19.10 22.06 -3.73
CA LEU A 14 18.77 22.32 -2.32
C LEU A 14 17.46 21.66 -1.91
N ILE A 15 16.45 21.71 -2.78
CA ILE A 15 15.16 21.04 -2.53
C ILE A 15 15.33 19.53 -2.52
N LEU A 16 16.06 18.96 -3.49
CA LEU A 16 16.32 17.52 -3.52
C LEU A 16 17.13 17.05 -2.31
N ALA A 17 18.15 17.79 -1.90
CA ALA A 17 18.93 17.51 -0.70
C ALA A 17 18.07 17.53 0.56
N TYR A 18 17.14 18.48 0.68
CA TYR A 18 16.17 18.51 1.76
C TYR A 18 15.28 17.27 1.76
N ILE A 19 14.71 16.90 0.60
CA ILE A 19 13.88 15.70 0.45
C ILE A 19 14.69 14.45 0.85
N GLU A 20 15.94 14.34 0.41
CA GLU A 20 16.80 13.20 0.70
C GLU A 20 17.13 13.08 2.20
N ILE A 21 17.43 14.21 2.85
CA ILE A 21 17.69 14.26 4.30
C ILE A 21 16.43 13.81 5.09
N VAL A 22 15.27 14.36 4.75
CA VAL A 22 14.01 14.02 5.43
C VAL A 22 13.64 12.55 5.16
N TYR A 23 13.71 12.11 3.91
CA TYR A 23 13.42 10.74 3.49
C TYR A 23 14.33 9.71 4.18
N THR A 24 15.64 9.97 4.24
CA THR A 24 16.60 9.06 4.91
C THR A 24 16.44 9.06 6.42
N ARG A 25 16.23 10.22 7.04
CA ARG A 25 16.05 10.35 8.49
C ARG A 25 14.79 9.64 8.97
N GLU A 26 13.67 9.83 8.28
CA GLU A 26 12.40 9.20 8.63
C GLU A 26 12.40 7.71 8.23
N GLY A 27 12.99 7.34 7.11
CA GLY A 27 13.17 5.96 6.68
C GLY A 27 14.03 5.15 7.66
N TRP A 28 14.99 5.76 8.35
CA TRP A 28 15.79 5.11 9.40
C TRP A 28 14.94 4.72 10.61
N ASN A 29 14.01 5.58 11.00
CA ASN A 29 13.07 5.32 12.09
C ASN A 29 12.04 4.23 11.72
N LEU A 30 11.57 4.23 10.47
CA LEU A 30 10.60 3.24 9.97
C LEU A 30 11.23 1.87 9.65
N ASN A 31 12.49 1.82 9.21
CA ASN A 31 13.20 0.56 8.93
C ASN A 31 13.43 -0.31 10.17
N ARG A 32 13.29 0.24 11.38
CA ARG A 32 13.22 -0.57 12.61
C ARG A 32 11.88 -1.31 12.73
N LEU A 33 10.82 -0.86 12.04
CA LEU A 33 9.46 -1.36 12.19
C LEU A 33 8.97 -2.16 10.97
N THR A 34 9.52 -1.93 9.77
CA THR A 34 9.05 -2.59 8.53
C THR A 34 10.19 -3.08 7.65
N LYS A 35 10.06 -4.28 7.09
CA LYS A 35 10.97 -4.82 6.09
C LYS A 35 10.92 -3.96 4.82
N LYS A 36 12.01 -3.26 4.47
CA LYS A 36 12.14 -2.40 3.27
C LYS A 36 11.66 -3.12 2.01
N SER A 37 10.65 -2.58 1.32
CA SER A 37 10.14 -3.15 0.08
C SER A 37 11.10 -2.88 -1.09
N ASN A 38 11.06 -3.72 -2.13
CA ASN A 38 11.86 -3.50 -3.34
C ASN A 38 11.49 -2.20 -4.11
N CYS A 39 10.33 -1.62 -3.84
CA CYS A 39 9.90 -0.34 -4.42
C CYS A 39 10.85 0.81 -4.06
N ASN A 40 11.25 0.89 -2.81
CA ASN A 40 12.12 1.96 -2.31
C ASN A 40 13.47 2.00 -3.05
N ARG A 41 13.98 0.86 -3.53
CA ARG A 41 15.24 0.84 -4.30
C ARG A 41 15.16 1.61 -5.61
N PHE A 42 14.05 1.53 -6.34
CA PHE A 42 13.89 2.29 -7.59
C PHE A 42 13.75 3.78 -7.31
N PHE A 43 13.09 4.16 -6.21
CA PHE A 43 13.01 5.54 -5.78
C PHE A 43 14.38 6.08 -5.35
N ASP A 44 15.12 5.34 -4.51
CA ASP A 44 16.48 5.70 -4.08
C ASP A 44 17.43 5.93 -5.28
N LEU A 45 17.40 5.02 -6.26
CA LEU A 45 18.20 5.14 -7.47
C LEU A 45 17.74 6.30 -8.37
N SER A 46 16.41 6.53 -8.47
CA SER A 46 15.88 7.66 -9.24
C SER A 46 16.27 9.00 -8.63
N LEU A 47 16.29 9.10 -7.29
CA LEU A 47 16.73 10.29 -6.58
C LEU A 47 18.22 10.57 -6.81
N THR A 48 19.06 9.52 -6.79
CA THR A 48 20.49 9.64 -7.13
C THR A 48 20.69 10.11 -8.57
N ALA A 49 19.96 9.52 -9.53
CA ALA A 49 20.02 9.92 -10.93
C ALA A 49 19.52 11.35 -11.15
N ALA A 50 18.48 11.78 -10.43
CA ALA A 50 17.97 13.15 -10.45
C ALA A 50 19.03 14.16 -9.97
N ASN A 51 19.69 13.88 -8.84
CA ASN A 51 20.75 14.74 -8.30
C ASN A 51 21.90 14.90 -9.31
N LEU A 52 22.37 13.80 -9.90
CA LEU A 52 23.42 13.82 -10.91
C LEU A 52 22.98 14.58 -12.17
N ALA A 53 21.76 14.37 -12.65
CA ALA A 53 21.21 15.07 -13.79
C ALA A 53 21.20 16.59 -13.60
N ILE A 54 20.75 17.07 -12.41
CA ILE A 54 20.72 18.50 -12.10
C ILE A 54 22.13 19.08 -11.90
N LEU A 55 23.07 18.33 -11.37
CA LEU A 55 24.46 18.74 -11.28
C LEU A 55 25.07 18.98 -12.67
N PHE A 56 24.88 18.02 -13.60
CA PHE A 56 25.30 18.19 -14.97
C PHE A 56 24.55 19.32 -15.70
N ASP A 57 23.25 19.46 -15.48
CA ASP A 57 22.42 20.55 -16.04
C ASP A 57 22.96 21.91 -15.59
N GLY A 58 23.31 22.09 -14.32
CA GLY A 58 23.95 23.28 -13.82
C GLY A 58 25.32 23.56 -14.43
N ALA A 59 26.14 22.54 -14.60
CA ALA A 59 27.43 22.65 -15.26
C ALA A 59 27.31 23.03 -16.73
N THR A 60 26.38 22.41 -17.49
CA THR A 60 26.10 22.73 -18.89
C THR A 60 25.54 24.14 -19.06
N ALA A 61 24.63 24.58 -18.18
CA ALA A 61 24.10 25.94 -18.18
C ALA A 61 25.20 26.99 -18.01
N CYS A 62 26.21 26.72 -17.20
CA CYS A 62 27.37 27.61 -17.06
C CYS A 62 28.29 27.58 -18.30
N THR A 63 28.63 26.38 -18.78
CA THR A 63 29.65 26.23 -19.84
C THR A 63 29.15 26.63 -21.21
N VAL A 64 27.85 26.47 -21.52
CA VAL A 64 27.23 26.95 -22.77
C VAL A 64 27.22 28.49 -22.82
N ASN A 65 27.23 29.20 -21.71
CA ASN A 65 27.35 30.65 -21.66
C ASN A 65 28.81 31.14 -21.65
N LEU A 66 29.79 30.22 -21.65
CA LEU A 66 31.24 30.50 -21.68
C LEU A 66 31.94 29.81 -22.85
N LEU A 67 31.30 29.71 -24.01
CA LEU A 67 31.79 28.98 -25.17
C LEU A 67 33.19 29.42 -25.64
N ASP A 68 33.53 30.71 -25.50
CA ASP A 68 34.84 31.24 -25.84
C ASP A 68 35.97 30.79 -24.89
N GLN A 69 35.60 30.34 -23.66
CA GLN A 69 36.55 29.96 -22.63
C GLN A 69 36.60 28.43 -22.39
N VAL A 70 35.53 27.71 -22.76
CA VAL A 70 35.40 26.27 -22.52
C VAL A 70 35.46 25.51 -23.83
N PRO A 71 36.39 24.52 -23.99
CA PRO A 71 36.48 23.71 -25.19
C PRO A 71 35.15 22.98 -25.48
N ARG A 72 34.80 22.88 -26.78
CA ARG A 72 33.59 22.20 -27.24
C ARG A 72 33.51 20.76 -26.72
N THR A 73 34.65 20.05 -26.64
CA THR A 73 34.71 18.68 -26.10
C THR A 73 34.25 18.57 -24.65
N VAL A 74 34.59 19.54 -23.80
CA VAL A 74 34.16 19.60 -22.40
C VAL A 74 32.65 19.82 -22.34
N ASN A 75 32.10 20.75 -23.13
CA ASN A 75 30.68 20.97 -23.22
C ASN A 75 29.93 19.69 -23.67
N LEU A 76 30.42 18.98 -24.69
CA LEU A 76 29.81 17.73 -25.14
C LEU A 76 29.84 16.64 -24.06
N MET A 77 30.93 16.50 -23.33
CA MET A 77 31.04 15.52 -22.24
C MET A 77 30.06 15.82 -21.10
N LEU A 78 29.88 17.10 -20.74
CA LEU A 78 28.92 17.50 -19.72
C LEU A 78 27.48 17.24 -20.17
N HIS A 79 27.15 17.53 -21.43
CA HIS A 79 25.85 17.22 -22.01
C HIS A 79 25.58 15.71 -22.09
N LEU A 80 26.61 14.92 -22.42
CA LEU A 80 26.49 13.47 -22.35
C LEU A 80 26.11 12.99 -20.96
N GLY A 81 26.84 13.45 -19.94
CA GLY A 81 26.52 13.13 -18.54
C GLY A 81 25.10 13.53 -18.16
N MET A 82 24.68 14.73 -18.56
CA MET A 82 23.33 15.25 -18.31
C MET A 82 22.25 14.35 -18.94
N TYR A 83 22.33 14.08 -20.26
CA TYR A 83 21.33 13.27 -20.97
C TYR A 83 21.26 11.84 -20.45
N VAL A 84 22.39 11.17 -20.22
CA VAL A 84 22.43 9.81 -19.67
C VAL A 84 21.77 9.76 -18.30
N CYS A 85 22.03 10.76 -17.43
CA CYS A 85 21.39 10.82 -16.12
C CYS A 85 19.88 11.10 -16.21
N TYR A 86 19.42 11.97 -17.12
CA TYR A 86 17.98 12.18 -17.34
C TYR A 86 17.28 10.94 -17.88
N GLU A 87 17.86 10.24 -18.82
CA GLU A 87 17.29 8.99 -19.37
C GLU A 87 17.25 7.90 -18.30
N ALA A 88 18.31 7.77 -17.49
CA ALA A 88 18.33 6.86 -16.35
C ALA A 88 17.25 7.21 -15.33
N TYR A 89 17.08 8.51 -15.02
CA TYR A 89 16.03 8.98 -14.10
C TYR A 89 14.62 8.62 -14.60
N VAL A 90 14.31 8.91 -15.86
CA VAL A 90 13.00 8.63 -16.47
C VAL A 90 12.71 7.12 -16.48
N ALA A 91 13.70 6.30 -16.84
CA ALA A 91 13.58 4.85 -16.83
C ALA A 91 13.37 4.29 -15.43
N LEU A 92 14.11 4.77 -14.43
CA LEU A 92 13.97 4.37 -13.02
C LEU A 92 12.62 4.79 -12.44
N LEU A 93 12.12 5.98 -12.79
CA LEU A 93 10.81 6.46 -12.41
C LEU A 93 9.70 5.58 -13.00
N PHE A 94 9.80 5.17 -14.25
CA PHE A 94 8.88 4.21 -14.88
C PHE A 94 8.87 2.87 -14.12
N TRP A 95 10.04 2.30 -13.82
CA TRP A 95 10.14 1.06 -13.05
C TRP A 95 9.63 1.20 -11.62
N TYR A 96 9.82 2.35 -11.00
CA TYR A 96 9.22 2.67 -9.72
C TYR A 96 7.69 2.57 -9.81
N TRP A 97 7.07 3.24 -10.79
CA TRP A 97 5.62 3.21 -10.98
C TRP A 97 5.09 1.81 -11.27
N VAL A 98 5.74 1.06 -12.13
CA VAL A 98 5.37 -0.34 -12.43
C VAL A 98 5.46 -1.20 -11.16
N SER A 99 6.46 -1.00 -10.33
CA SER A 99 6.63 -1.77 -9.10
C SER A 99 5.57 -1.45 -8.05
N VAL A 100 5.16 -0.18 -7.95
CA VAL A 100 4.16 0.29 -6.98
C VAL A 100 2.73 -0.10 -7.42
N THR A 101 2.44 -0.07 -8.74
CA THR A 101 1.09 -0.30 -9.27
C THR A 101 0.79 -1.77 -9.51
N VAL A 102 1.70 -2.50 -10.17
CA VAL A 102 1.48 -3.87 -10.66
C VAL A 102 2.20 -4.90 -9.77
N GLY A 103 3.18 -4.46 -8.98
CA GLY A 103 4.16 -5.33 -8.35
C GLY A 103 5.24 -5.75 -9.36
N ILE A 104 6.44 -6.03 -8.85
CA ILE A 104 7.54 -6.48 -9.72
C ILE A 104 7.17 -7.84 -10.29
N SER A 105 6.84 -7.88 -11.57
CA SER A 105 6.62 -9.15 -12.28
C SER A 105 7.89 -10.00 -12.17
N ARG A 106 7.75 -11.26 -11.71
CA ARG A 106 8.83 -12.26 -11.73
C ARG A 106 9.24 -12.64 -13.16
N ARG A 107 8.53 -12.16 -14.19
CA ARG A 107 8.79 -12.45 -15.59
C ARG A 107 10.03 -11.69 -16.06
N GLY A 108 11.14 -12.39 -16.17
CA GLY A 108 12.46 -11.82 -16.56
C GLY A 108 12.44 -11.08 -17.90
N TRP A 109 11.59 -11.47 -18.83
CA TRP A 109 11.48 -10.83 -20.15
C TRP A 109 11.01 -9.37 -20.07
N VAL A 110 10.08 -9.03 -19.14
CA VAL A 110 9.61 -7.64 -18.96
C VAL A 110 10.75 -6.73 -18.50
N ARG A 111 11.64 -7.24 -17.64
CA ARG A 111 12.83 -6.49 -17.20
C ARG A 111 13.85 -6.34 -18.33
N ALA A 112 14.08 -7.41 -19.07
CA ALA A 112 15.03 -7.40 -20.19
C ALA A 112 14.61 -6.41 -21.29
N THR A 113 13.33 -6.39 -21.67
CA THR A 113 12.83 -5.43 -22.69
C THR A 113 12.98 -3.98 -22.24
N GLY A 114 12.69 -3.64 -20.99
CA GLY A 114 12.87 -2.29 -20.47
C GLY A 114 14.34 -1.86 -20.44
N LEU A 115 15.25 -2.75 -20.04
CA LEU A 115 16.69 -2.47 -20.05
C LEU A 115 17.24 -2.29 -21.47
N ILE A 116 16.84 -3.16 -22.40
CA ILE A 116 17.23 -3.04 -23.82
C ILE A 116 16.77 -1.70 -24.39
N PHE A 117 15.51 -1.34 -24.08
CA PHE A 117 14.94 -0.09 -24.58
C PHE A 117 15.69 1.15 -24.03
N SER A 118 15.97 1.19 -22.75
CA SER A 118 16.78 2.27 -22.14
C SER A 118 18.20 2.32 -22.74
N ALA A 119 18.83 1.16 -22.99
CA ALA A 119 20.14 1.09 -23.60
C ALA A 119 20.15 1.60 -25.06
N VAL A 120 19.09 1.33 -25.83
CA VAL A 120 18.95 1.85 -27.21
C VAL A 120 18.81 3.37 -27.21
N LEU A 121 18.01 3.96 -26.33
CA LEU A 121 17.87 5.40 -26.21
C LEU A 121 19.19 6.06 -25.84
N ALA A 122 19.89 5.55 -24.83
CA ALA A 122 21.20 6.05 -24.44
C ALA A 122 22.22 5.95 -25.58
N ALA A 123 22.21 4.86 -26.35
CA ALA A 123 23.09 4.70 -27.52
C ALA A 123 22.78 5.73 -28.61
N LEU A 124 21.50 6.02 -28.89
CA LEU A 124 21.09 7.06 -29.83
C LEU A 124 21.55 8.45 -29.37
N THR A 125 21.40 8.76 -28.08
CA THR A 125 21.88 10.03 -27.52
C THR A 125 23.39 10.20 -27.68
N VAL A 126 24.16 9.15 -27.43
CA VAL A 126 25.62 9.16 -27.64
C VAL A 126 25.98 9.33 -29.13
N LEU A 127 25.28 8.61 -30.03
CA LEU A 127 25.54 8.63 -31.48
C LEU A 127 25.38 10.03 -32.08
N TYR A 128 24.32 10.74 -31.70
CA TYR A 128 24.01 12.06 -32.22
C TYR A 128 24.54 13.23 -31.38
N LEU A 129 25.30 12.95 -30.32
CA LEU A 129 25.91 13.98 -29.46
C LEU A 129 26.85 14.96 -30.23
N PRO A 130 27.66 14.53 -31.23
CA PRO A 130 28.51 15.43 -31.99
C PRO A 130 27.76 16.47 -32.83
N GLU A 131 26.49 16.20 -33.17
CA GLU A 131 25.60 17.09 -33.91
C GLU A 131 24.93 18.14 -33.03
N LEU A 132 25.28 18.22 -31.75
CA LEU A 132 24.71 19.18 -30.84
C LEU A 132 25.17 20.60 -31.20
N GLU A 133 24.20 21.50 -31.35
CA GLU A 133 24.43 22.93 -31.62
C GLU A 133 24.18 23.75 -30.37
N PHE A 134 24.96 24.78 -30.16
CA PHE A 134 24.83 25.75 -29.10
C PHE A 134 24.28 27.05 -29.65
N LEU A 135 23.06 27.41 -29.24
CA LEU A 135 22.32 28.56 -29.75
C LEU A 135 22.31 29.69 -28.74
N GLN A 136 22.34 30.94 -29.25
CA GLN A 136 22.22 32.12 -28.39
C GLN A 136 20.74 32.43 -28.11
N GLY A 137 20.37 32.46 -26.83
CA GLY A 137 19.07 32.90 -26.39
C GLY A 137 19.09 34.35 -25.91
N LYS A 138 17.92 34.92 -25.63
CA LYS A 138 17.78 36.30 -25.10
C LYS A 138 18.26 36.39 -23.65
N THR A 139 18.04 35.34 -22.86
CA THR A 139 18.35 35.29 -21.45
C THR A 139 19.52 34.37 -21.12
N SER A 140 19.65 33.27 -21.84
CA SER A 140 20.68 32.26 -21.67
C SER A 140 20.92 31.52 -23.00
N ASN A 141 22.16 31.12 -23.26
CA ASN A 141 22.44 30.19 -24.34
C ASN A 141 21.88 28.82 -23.99
N TYR A 142 21.53 28.04 -25.00
CA TYR A 142 20.97 26.71 -24.84
C TYR A 142 21.46 25.77 -25.96
N SER A 143 21.30 24.46 -25.73
CA SER A 143 21.69 23.43 -26.70
C SER A 143 20.47 22.85 -27.43
N MET A 144 20.62 22.62 -28.73
CA MET A 144 19.61 21.95 -29.55
C MET A 144 20.29 20.93 -30.48
N GLY A 145 19.56 19.90 -30.86
CA GLY A 145 20.03 18.85 -31.74
C GLY A 145 19.26 17.56 -31.58
N VAL A 146 19.62 16.53 -32.34
CA VAL A 146 18.94 15.23 -32.33
C VAL A 146 18.96 14.60 -30.94
N SER A 147 20.07 14.72 -30.21
CA SER A 147 20.17 14.18 -28.82
C SER A 147 19.13 14.79 -27.85
N VAL A 148 18.81 16.07 -28.00
CA VAL A 148 17.74 16.74 -27.22
C VAL A 148 16.38 16.15 -27.56
N TYR A 149 16.08 15.96 -28.84
CA TYR A 149 14.83 15.35 -29.29
C TYR A 149 14.70 13.90 -28.88
N VAL A 150 15.78 13.13 -28.86
CA VAL A 150 15.80 11.75 -28.31
C VAL A 150 15.42 11.75 -26.81
N CYS A 151 15.97 12.69 -26.05
CA CYS A 151 15.64 12.83 -24.63
C CYS A 151 14.14 13.17 -24.42
N PHE A 152 13.57 14.09 -25.21
CA PHE A 152 12.14 14.40 -25.16
C PHE A 152 11.27 13.19 -25.58
N ALA A 153 11.67 12.50 -26.63
CA ALA A 153 10.99 11.29 -27.11
C ALA A 153 10.99 10.19 -26.03
N SER A 154 12.09 10.03 -25.28
CA SER A 154 12.17 9.08 -24.18
C SER A 154 11.15 9.40 -23.07
N VAL A 155 11.02 10.66 -22.68
CA VAL A 155 10.02 11.10 -21.70
C VAL A 155 8.61 10.80 -22.18
N ILE A 156 8.25 11.17 -23.41
CA ILE A 156 6.92 10.93 -23.99
C ILE A 156 6.61 9.44 -24.04
N LEU A 157 7.58 8.62 -24.44
CA LEU A 157 7.41 7.18 -24.54
C LEU A 157 7.18 6.53 -23.17
N PHE A 158 8.01 6.84 -22.15
CA PHE A 158 7.83 6.30 -20.82
C PHE A 158 6.53 6.78 -20.17
N CYS A 159 6.09 8.01 -20.43
CA CYS A 159 4.76 8.49 -20.06
C CYS A 159 3.65 7.65 -20.72
N GLY A 160 3.75 7.41 -22.03
CA GLY A 160 2.79 6.57 -22.77
C GLY A 160 2.73 5.15 -22.25
N LEU A 161 3.88 4.53 -21.97
CA LEU A 161 3.96 3.20 -21.37
C LEU A 161 3.34 3.18 -19.96
N THR A 162 3.57 4.20 -19.15
CA THR A 162 2.98 4.33 -17.81
C THR A 162 1.46 4.44 -17.90
N ILE A 163 0.93 5.28 -18.81
CA ILE A 163 -0.51 5.41 -19.06
C ILE A 163 -1.09 4.06 -19.52
N GLY A 164 -0.40 3.35 -20.41
CA GLY A 164 -0.80 2.02 -20.89
C GLY A 164 -0.92 1.00 -19.76
N VAL A 165 0.06 0.96 -18.85
CA VAL A 165 0.01 0.09 -17.64
C VAL A 165 -1.17 0.45 -16.75
N ILE A 166 -1.44 1.74 -16.54
CA ILE A 166 -2.59 2.21 -15.75
C ILE A 166 -3.91 1.78 -16.39
N ALA A 167 -4.06 1.98 -17.70
CA ALA A 167 -5.29 1.65 -18.41
C ALA A 167 -5.61 0.14 -18.29
N VAL A 168 -4.61 -0.71 -18.46
CA VAL A 168 -4.75 -2.17 -18.34
C VAL A 168 -5.06 -2.60 -16.90
N LYS A 169 -4.48 -1.92 -15.91
CA LYS A 169 -4.56 -2.29 -14.48
C LYS A 169 -5.44 -1.35 -13.66
N HIS A 170 -6.26 -0.53 -14.31
CA HIS A 170 -7.07 0.51 -13.68
C HIS A 170 -7.85 0.03 -12.43
N ARG A 171 -8.40 -1.18 -12.46
CA ARG A 171 -9.19 -1.74 -11.34
C ARG A 171 -8.35 -2.23 -10.16
N GLU A 172 -7.05 -2.44 -10.37
CA GLU A 172 -6.14 -2.96 -9.34
C GLU A 172 -5.38 -1.84 -8.60
N ILE A 173 -5.40 -0.60 -9.14
CA ILE A 173 -4.67 0.55 -8.60
C ILE A 173 -5.57 1.35 -7.66
N PRO A 174 -5.16 1.62 -6.40
CA PRO A 174 -5.88 2.46 -5.46
C PRO A 174 -6.14 3.87 -5.99
N GLY A 175 -7.29 4.48 -5.65
CA GLY A 175 -7.71 5.80 -6.12
C GLY A 175 -6.63 6.88 -5.93
N ARG A 176 -6.10 7.00 -4.71
CA ARG A 176 -5.04 7.95 -4.37
C ARG A 176 -3.79 7.84 -5.25
N ARG A 177 -3.39 6.60 -5.62
CA ARG A 177 -2.24 6.39 -6.51
C ARG A 177 -2.52 6.84 -7.94
N LYS A 178 -3.77 6.68 -8.41
CA LYS A 178 -4.20 7.18 -9.73
C LYS A 178 -4.14 8.70 -9.79
N GLU A 179 -4.61 9.38 -8.75
CA GLU A 179 -4.60 10.84 -8.66
C GLU A 179 -3.17 11.38 -8.64
N SER A 180 -2.28 10.81 -7.82
CA SER A 180 -0.87 11.16 -7.79
C SER A 180 -0.19 10.98 -9.15
N LEU A 181 -0.50 9.88 -9.82
CA LEU A 181 0.04 9.58 -11.13
C LEU A 181 -0.47 10.56 -12.20
N ALA A 182 -1.77 10.86 -12.18
CA ALA A 182 -2.36 11.83 -13.10
C ALA A 182 -1.77 13.23 -12.89
N ALA A 183 -1.59 13.65 -11.64
CA ALA A 183 -0.93 14.92 -11.31
C ALA A 183 0.52 14.95 -11.81
N THR A 184 1.27 13.87 -11.62
CA THR A 184 2.66 13.77 -12.14
C THR A 184 2.70 13.86 -13.66
N MET A 185 1.81 13.15 -14.37
CA MET A 185 1.72 13.21 -15.83
C MET A 185 1.35 14.61 -16.33
N LEU A 186 0.45 15.29 -15.64
CA LEU A 186 0.07 16.67 -15.96
C LEU A 186 1.26 17.63 -15.81
N ILE A 187 2.02 17.52 -14.72
CA ILE A 187 3.24 18.31 -14.49
C ILE A 187 4.24 18.09 -15.63
N ILE A 188 4.50 16.84 -16.00
CA ILE A 188 5.41 16.49 -17.10
C ILE A 188 4.93 17.12 -18.41
N ALA A 189 3.65 16.99 -18.76
CA ALA A 189 3.09 17.52 -19.97
C ALA A 189 3.21 19.05 -20.06
N ILE A 190 2.88 19.75 -18.97
CA ILE A 190 2.99 21.23 -18.91
C ILE A 190 4.44 21.67 -19.10
N ILE A 191 5.39 21.09 -18.35
CA ILE A 191 6.79 21.52 -18.39
C ILE A 191 7.43 21.15 -19.73
N LEU A 192 7.14 19.96 -20.27
CA LEU A 192 7.63 19.57 -21.60
C LEU A 192 7.16 20.53 -22.68
N THR A 193 5.89 20.93 -22.65
CA THR A 193 5.33 21.93 -23.57
C THR A 193 6.04 23.28 -23.42
N LEU A 194 6.23 23.75 -22.20
CA LEU A 194 6.93 25.01 -21.94
C LEU A 194 8.39 24.96 -22.37
N GLN A 195 9.08 23.83 -22.14
CA GLN A 195 10.48 23.65 -22.55
C GLN A 195 10.65 23.64 -24.08
N ILE A 196 9.66 23.10 -24.82
CA ILE A 196 9.66 23.13 -26.28
C ILE A 196 9.40 24.54 -26.81
N LEU A 197 8.48 25.28 -26.19
CA LEU A 197 8.11 26.64 -26.58
C LEU A 197 9.17 27.69 -26.19
N ILE A 198 9.87 27.50 -25.06
CA ILE A 198 10.86 28.42 -24.52
C ILE A 198 12.12 27.63 -24.15
N PRO A 199 12.94 27.17 -25.11
CA PRO A 199 14.08 26.30 -24.80
C PRO A 199 15.11 26.94 -23.87
N GLU A 200 15.29 28.27 -23.94
CA GLU A 200 16.22 29.03 -23.10
C GLU A 200 15.82 29.11 -21.61
N ALA A 201 14.59 28.69 -21.26
CA ALA A 201 14.11 28.71 -19.86
C ALA A 201 14.73 27.64 -18.97
N LEU A 202 15.36 26.61 -19.55
CA LEU A 202 16.07 25.51 -18.86
C LEU A 202 15.25 24.90 -17.71
N LEU A 203 14.00 24.53 -18.01
CA LEU A 203 13.02 24.05 -17.02
C LEU A 203 13.23 22.59 -16.61
N SER A 204 14.17 21.87 -17.19
CA SER A 204 14.45 20.46 -16.94
C SER A 204 14.67 20.13 -15.45
N SER A 205 15.50 20.91 -14.78
CA SER A 205 15.76 20.75 -13.34
C SER A 205 14.53 20.99 -12.48
N VAL A 206 13.71 21.99 -12.86
CA VAL A 206 12.42 22.28 -12.17
C VAL A 206 11.46 21.11 -12.34
N ALA A 207 11.38 20.53 -13.56
CA ALA A 207 10.57 19.35 -13.81
C ALA A 207 10.93 18.19 -12.90
N VAL A 208 12.21 17.86 -12.83
CA VAL A 208 12.72 16.77 -11.96
C VAL A 208 12.33 16.97 -10.52
N VAL A 209 12.54 18.18 -9.98
CA VAL A 209 12.19 18.51 -8.58
C VAL A 209 10.70 18.36 -8.32
N LEU A 210 9.85 18.90 -9.19
CA LEU A 210 8.40 18.81 -9.02
C LEU A 210 7.89 17.38 -9.11
N ILE A 211 8.47 16.56 -10.00
CA ILE A 211 8.14 15.13 -10.11
C ILE A 211 8.57 14.39 -8.84
N VAL A 212 9.82 14.59 -8.38
CA VAL A 212 10.33 13.95 -7.16
C VAL A 212 9.48 14.36 -5.96
N LEU A 213 9.17 15.65 -5.83
CA LEU A 213 8.33 16.17 -4.76
C LEU A 213 6.92 15.56 -4.80
N SER A 214 6.32 15.47 -5.99
CA SER A 214 5.00 14.84 -6.16
C SER A 214 5.02 13.36 -5.73
N VAL A 215 6.03 12.61 -6.15
CA VAL A 215 6.20 11.19 -5.75
C VAL A 215 6.45 11.08 -4.25
N TYR A 216 7.35 11.90 -3.70
CA TYR A 216 7.66 11.89 -2.27
C TYR A 216 6.42 12.19 -1.44
N LEU A 217 5.73 13.29 -1.67
CA LEU A 217 4.59 13.71 -0.86
C LEU A 217 3.41 12.72 -0.91
N ASN A 218 3.18 12.09 -2.07
CA ASN A 218 2.01 11.25 -2.25
C ASN A 218 2.27 9.75 -2.06
N MET A 219 3.52 9.29 -2.21
CA MET A 219 3.84 7.87 -2.32
C MET A 219 4.91 7.39 -1.35
N GLU A 220 5.94 8.19 -1.09
CA GLU A 220 7.10 7.76 -0.30
C GLU A 220 7.23 8.50 1.03
N ASN A 221 6.28 9.39 1.37
CA ASN A 221 6.31 10.11 2.63
C ASN A 221 6.13 9.16 3.82
N PRO A 222 7.17 8.97 4.66
CA PRO A 222 7.12 8.05 5.78
C PRO A 222 6.04 8.40 6.82
N ALA A 223 5.69 9.69 6.95
CA ALA A 223 4.64 10.13 7.86
C ALA A 223 3.27 9.54 7.48
N ILE A 224 3.00 9.34 6.18
CA ILE A 224 1.75 8.74 5.71
C ILE A 224 1.72 7.26 6.03
N TYR A 225 2.82 6.54 5.78
CA TYR A 225 2.94 5.12 6.15
C TYR A 225 2.90 4.93 7.67
N GLY A 226 3.54 5.85 8.41
CA GLY A 226 3.48 5.87 9.86
C GLY A 226 2.05 6.04 10.35
N LEU A 227 1.28 6.95 9.78
CA LEU A 227 -0.10 7.21 10.17
C LEU A 227 -0.99 5.99 9.92
N GLU A 228 -0.91 5.36 8.74
CA GLU A 228 -1.63 4.12 8.43
C GLU A 228 -1.23 2.98 9.38
N HIS A 229 0.05 2.86 9.70
CA HIS A 229 0.52 1.86 10.65
C HIS A 229 -0.02 2.13 12.05
N TYR A 230 0.08 3.36 12.56
CA TYR A 230 -0.46 3.72 13.88
C TYR A 230 -1.97 3.53 13.96
N GLN A 231 -2.71 3.84 12.90
CA GLN A 231 -4.16 3.57 12.85
C GLN A 231 -4.44 2.08 12.99
N ASN A 232 -3.73 1.21 12.28
CA ASN A 232 -3.90 -0.22 12.36
C ASN A 232 -3.53 -0.77 13.75
N GLU A 233 -2.43 -0.30 14.34
CA GLU A 233 -2.02 -0.67 15.70
C GLU A 233 -3.02 -0.20 16.75
N MET A 234 -3.61 0.99 16.59
CA MET A 234 -4.67 1.48 17.46
C MET A 234 -5.93 0.60 17.37
N ILE A 235 -6.37 0.26 16.16
CA ILE A 235 -7.52 -0.64 15.95
C ILE A 235 -7.26 -2.00 16.61
N MET A 236 -6.08 -2.58 16.37
CA MET A 236 -5.68 -3.84 16.99
C MET A 236 -5.59 -3.72 18.52
N GLY A 237 -5.07 -2.60 19.03
CA GLY A 237 -5.00 -2.33 20.47
C GLY A 237 -6.39 -2.28 21.12
N PHE A 238 -7.35 -1.55 20.54
CA PHE A 238 -8.72 -1.49 21.03
C PHE A 238 -9.40 -2.87 20.98
N ALA A 239 -9.25 -3.59 19.86
CA ALA A 239 -9.81 -4.92 19.74
C ALA A 239 -9.22 -5.89 20.79
N THR A 240 -7.91 -5.83 21.02
CA THR A 240 -7.23 -6.64 22.03
C THR A 240 -7.70 -6.29 23.47
N LEU A 241 -7.96 -5.02 23.77
CA LEU A 241 -8.51 -4.63 25.07
C LEU A 241 -9.89 -5.25 25.29
N VAL A 242 -10.74 -5.32 24.27
CA VAL A 242 -12.06 -5.97 24.33
C VAL A 242 -11.91 -7.49 24.45
N GLU A 243 -11.00 -8.11 23.69
CA GLU A 243 -10.70 -9.54 23.78
C GLU A 243 -10.24 -9.95 25.20
N ASN A 244 -9.37 -9.15 25.83
CA ASN A 244 -8.91 -9.40 27.20
C ASN A 244 -10.04 -9.32 28.23
N LYS A 245 -11.04 -8.46 27.98
CA LYS A 245 -12.24 -8.39 28.83
C LYS A 245 -13.08 -9.68 28.76
N ASP A 246 -13.13 -10.31 27.59
CA ASP A 246 -13.88 -11.57 27.37
C ASP A 246 -13.24 -12.80 28.02
N GLY A 247 -12.06 -12.66 28.64
CA GLY A 247 -11.35 -13.77 29.31
C GLY A 247 -10.88 -14.86 28.34
N ASN A 248 -10.99 -14.63 27.04
CA ASN A 248 -10.44 -15.52 26.03
C ASN A 248 -8.91 -15.44 26.02
N THR A 249 -8.26 -16.59 25.96
CA THR A 249 -6.80 -16.66 25.76
C THR A 249 -6.45 -15.97 24.45
N GLY A 250 -5.71 -14.87 24.52
CA GLY A 250 -5.40 -13.95 23.44
C GLY A 250 -5.05 -14.60 22.10
N GLY A 251 -5.29 -13.86 21.00
CA GLY A 251 -4.98 -14.28 19.64
C GLY A 251 -6.17 -14.67 18.77
N HIS A 252 -7.39 -14.73 19.31
CA HIS A 252 -8.62 -14.94 18.53
C HIS A 252 -8.75 -13.91 17.42
N ILE A 253 -8.58 -12.64 17.74
CA ILE A 253 -8.66 -11.53 16.76
C ILE A 253 -7.67 -11.72 15.62
N ARG A 254 -6.43 -12.11 15.93
CA ARG A 254 -5.40 -12.33 14.89
C ARG A 254 -5.72 -13.54 14.01
N ARG A 255 -6.20 -14.63 14.61
CA ARG A 255 -6.55 -15.85 13.88
C ARG A 255 -7.78 -15.64 13.01
N SER A 256 -8.88 -15.12 13.56
CA SER A 256 -10.12 -14.84 12.82
C SER A 256 -9.90 -13.88 11.65
N SER A 257 -9.09 -12.83 11.85
CA SER A 257 -8.69 -11.91 10.76
C SER A 257 -7.86 -12.61 9.67
N ALA A 258 -6.95 -13.51 10.04
CA ALA A 258 -6.16 -14.26 9.07
C ALA A 258 -7.02 -15.26 8.26
N TYR A 259 -7.99 -15.90 8.89
CA TYR A 259 -8.97 -16.75 8.19
C TYR A 259 -9.85 -15.93 7.27
N ALA A 260 -10.38 -14.78 7.70
CA ALA A 260 -11.16 -13.88 6.86
C ALA A 260 -10.36 -13.43 5.62
N GLN A 261 -9.07 -13.12 5.78
CA GLN A 261 -8.18 -12.81 4.65
C GLN A 261 -7.99 -13.98 3.70
N LEU A 262 -7.82 -15.20 4.19
CA LEU A 262 -7.69 -16.40 3.36
C LEU A 262 -8.97 -16.67 2.55
N ILE A 263 -10.14 -16.58 3.21
CA ILE A 263 -11.45 -16.74 2.56
C ILE A 263 -11.61 -15.71 1.43
N ALA A 264 -11.37 -14.45 1.71
CA ALA A 264 -11.49 -13.38 0.72
C ALA A 264 -10.53 -13.57 -0.48
N ARG A 265 -9.28 -14.03 -0.24
CA ARG A 265 -8.33 -14.38 -1.32
C ARG A 265 -8.83 -15.52 -2.19
N ASN A 266 -9.46 -16.53 -1.60
CA ASN A 266 -10.01 -17.67 -2.32
C ASN A 266 -11.27 -17.28 -3.11
N LEU A 267 -12.20 -16.51 -2.50
CA LEU A 267 -13.37 -15.94 -3.19
C LEU A 267 -12.98 -15.11 -4.41
N LYS A 268 -11.92 -14.33 -4.34
CA LYS A 268 -11.42 -13.51 -5.47
C LYS A 268 -11.08 -14.35 -6.71
N LYS A 269 -10.80 -15.64 -6.58
CA LYS A 269 -10.55 -16.56 -7.70
C LYS A 269 -11.85 -16.82 -8.51
N ASN A 270 -13.01 -16.71 -7.86
CA ASN A 270 -14.31 -16.83 -8.51
C ASN A 270 -14.65 -15.55 -9.31
N LYS A 271 -15.17 -15.71 -10.52
CA LYS A 271 -15.55 -14.62 -11.42
C LYS A 271 -16.58 -13.65 -10.79
N LYS A 272 -17.52 -14.19 -9.99
CA LYS A 272 -18.56 -13.42 -9.28
C LYS A 272 -17.96 -12.35 -8.36
N TYR A 273 -16.88 -12.69 -7.64
CA TYR A 273 -16.30 -11.84 -6.59
C TYR A 273 -15.03 -11.08 -7.02
N ARG A 274 -14.46 -11.40 -8.18
CA ARG A 274 -13.20 -10.80 -8.66
C ARG A 274 -13.23 -9.28 -8.71
N ASN A 275 -14.38 -8.70 -9.10
CA ASN A 275 -14.54 -7.25 -9.21
C ASN A 275 -15.01 -6.59 -7.89
N VAL A 276 -15.59 -7.36 -6.98
CA VAL A 276 -16.04 -6.90 -5.66
C VAL A 276 -14.86 -6.88 -4.68
N ILE A 277 -14.09 -7.98 -4.62
CA ILE A 277 -12.93 -8.10 -3.74
C ILE A 277 -11.73 -7.41 -4.41
N THR A 278 -11.76 -6.09 -4.43
CA THR A 278 -10.65 -5.23 -4.88
C THR A 278 -9.48 -5.31 -3.89
N ARG A 279 -8.39 -4.61 -4.17
CA ARG A 279 -7.29 -4.46 -3.21
C ARG A 279 -7.72 -3.64 -1.99
N ASP A 280 -8.49 -2.58 -2.22
CA ASP A 280 -8.97 -1.70 -1.15
C ASP A 280 -9.97 -2.44 -0.26
N TYR A 281 -10.91 -3.20 -0.84
CA TYR A 281 -11.79 -4.09 -0.09
C TYR A 281 -11.01 -5.06 0.81
N MET A 282 -9.96 -5.69 0.27
CA MET A 282 -9.12 -6.63 1.02
C MET A 282 -8.39 -5.92 2.18
N ASN A 283 -7.86 -4.72 1.94
CA ASN A 283 -7.17 -3.94 2.96
C ASN A 283 -8.13 -3.54 4.08
N HIS A 284 -9.32 -3.05 3.74
CA HIS A 284 -10.35 -2.68 4.72
C HIS A 284 -10.84 -3.90 5.51
N LEU A 285 -11.06 -5.04 4.85
CA LEU A 285 -11.45 -6.27 5.55
C LEU A 285 -10.40 -6.69 6.60
N ILE A 286 -9.12 -6.69 6.24
CA ILE A 286 -8.03 -7.03 7.17
C ILE A 286 -7.96 -6.05 8.33
N GLN A 287 -8.19 -4.77 8.06
CA GLN A 287 -8.13 -3.71 9.05
C GLN A 287 -9.30 -3.77 10.03
N PHE A 288 -10.51 -4.11 9.56
CA PHE A 288 -11.73 -4.03 10.36
C PHE A 288 -12.24 -5.37 10.88
N ALA A 289 -11.79 -6.50 10.35
CA ALA A 289 -12.10 -7.81 10.94
C ALA A 289 -11.82 -7.88 12.46
N PRO A 290 -10.77 -7.24 13.02
CA PRO A 290 -10.54 -7.17 14.46
C PRO A 290 -11.67 -6.55 15.26
N MET A 291 -12.48 -5.68 14.64
CA MET A 291 -13.51 -4.89 15.34
C MET A 291 -14.87 -5.61 15.47
N HIS A 292 -15.01 -6.85 14.98
CA HIS A 292 -16.30 -7.57 14.97
C HIS A 292 -16.93 -7.65 16.37
N ASP A 293 -16.14 -7.85 17.38
CA ASP A 293 -16.55 -8.03 18.78
C ASP A 293 -16.49 -6.75 19.64
N LEU A 294 -16.27 -5.57 19.03
CA LEU A 294 -16.06 -4.32 19.77
C LEU A 294 -17.22 -4.01 20.75
N GLY A 295 -18.44 -4.39 20.43
CA GLY A 295 -19.60 -4.16 21.26
C GLY A 295 -19.62 -4.95 22.58
N LYS A 296 -18.80 -5.96 22.76
CA LYS A 296 -18.63 -6.69 24.02
C LYS A 296 -18.15 -5.79 25.16
N ILE A 297 -17.59 -4.61 24.85
CA ILE A 297 -17.24 -3.61 25.85
C ILE A 297 -18.45 -3.20 26.71
N GLY A 298 -19.67 -3.19 26.13
CA GLY A 298 -20.92 -2.87 26.81
C GLY A 298 -21.56 -4.03 27.58
N ILE A 299 -21.06 -5.25 27.45
CA ILE A 299 -21.59 -6.43 28.15
C ILE A 299 -20.97 -6.51 29.53
N SER A 300 -21.76 -6.84 30.55
CA SER A 300 -21.26 -6.99 31.94
C SER A 300 -20.33 -8.20 32.06
N ASP A 301 -19.31 -8.08 32.90
CA ASP A 301 -18.34 -9.16 33.15
C ASP A 301 -19.01 -10.42 33.74
N ALA A 302 -20.08 -10.25 34.49
CA ALA A 302 -20.87 -11.35 35.03
C ALA A 302 -21.49 -12.25 33.97
N ILE A 303 -21.81 -11.70 32.77
CA ILE A 303 -22.32 -12.44 31.65
C ILE A 303 -21.16 -12.91 30.77
N LEU A 304 -20.20 -12.03 30.51
CA LEU A 304 -19.11 -12.27 29.58
C LEU A 304 -18.16 -13.38 30.05
N GLN A 305 -17.87 -13.40 31.38
CA GLN A 305 -16.94 -14.35 31.98
C GLN A 305 -17.67 -15.46 32.78
N LYS A 306 -18.96 -15.66 32.52
CA LYS A 306 -19.74 -16.68 33.28
C LYS A 306 -19.17 -18.09 33.05
N PRO A 307 -18.78 -18.79 34.12
CA PRO A 307 -18.34 -20.17 34.01
C PRO A 307 -19.55 -21.10 33.79
N GLY A 308 -19.85 -21.37 32.48
CA GLY A 308 -20.95 -22.26 32.09
C GLY A 308 -21.86 -21.66 31.02
N ARG A 309 -23.00 -22.29 30.81
CA ARG A 309 -23.96 -21.82 29.76
C ARG A 309 -24.71 -20.58 30.24
N LEU A 310 -24.91 -19.65 29.35
CA LEU A 310 -25.78 -18.49 29.56
C LEU A 310 -27.25 -18.96 29.62
N THR A 311 -28.05 -18.32 30.48
CA THR A 311 -29.50 -18.42 30.41
C THR A 311 -30.03 -17.72 29.17
N ASP A 312 -31.28 -17.96 28.77
CA ASP A 312 -31.86 -17.34 27.60
C ASP A 312 -31.86 -15.79 27.72
N ALA A 313 -32.13 -15.23 28.88
CA ALA A 313 -32.07 -13.78 29.10
C ALA A 313 -30.65 -13.20 29.02
N GLU A 314 -29.65 -13.91 29.53
CA GLU A 314 -28.25 -13.53 29.44
C GLU A 314 -27.77 -13.66 27.99
N PHE A 315 -28.25 -14.66 27.26
CA PHE A 315 -27.93 -14.84 25.83
C PHE A 315 -28.53 -13.74 24.96
N GLU A 316 -29.77 -13.30 25.24
CA GLU A 316 -30.34 -12.12 24.59
C GLU A 316 -29.54 -10.85 24.86
N THR A 317 -29.05 -10.66 26.09
CA THR A 317 -28.15 -9.56 26.44
C THR A 317 -26.83 -9.67 25.66
N MET A 318 -26.25 -10.87 25.55
CA MET A 318 -25.03 -11.13 24.80
C MET A 318 -25.20 -10.81 23.31
N LYS A 319 -26.32 -11.18 22.68
CA LYS A 319 -26.59 -10.83 21.26
C LYS A 319 -26.54 -9.32 21.00
N GLY A 320 -26.86 -8.52 22.00
CA GLY A 320 -26.83 -7.06 21.91
C GLY A 320 -25.47 -6.47 21.53
N HIS A 321 -24.34 -7.22 21.72
CA HIS A 321 -23.02 -6.73 21.38
C HIS A 321 -22.88 -6.41 19.87
N ALA A 322 -23.52 -7.16 18.98
CA ALA A 322 -23.44 -6.93 17.55
C ALA A 322 -24.04 -5.58 17.16
N ALA A 323 -25.26 -5.29 17.64
CA ALA A 323 -25.90 -3.99 17.42
C ALA A 323 -25.13 -2.84 18.08
N ALA A 324 -24.68 -3.04 19.34
CA ALA A 324 -23.90 -2.05 20.07
C ALA A 324 -22.56 -1.75 19.41
N GLY A 325 -21.86 -2.77 18.90
CA GLY A 325 -20.60 -2.64 18.16
C GLY A 325 -20.76 -1.76 16.94
N GLY A 326 -21.77 -2.03 16.12
CA GLY A 326 -22.09 -1.18 14.97
C GLY A 326 -22.39 0.26 15.37
N GLN A 327 -23.15 0.48 16.44
CA GLN A 327 -23.48 1.83 16.90
C GLN A 327 -22.24 2.58 17.43
N ILE A 328 -21.35 1.90 18.17
CA ILE A 328 -20.10 2.47 18.65
C ILE A 328 -19.25 2.93 17.47
N ILE A 329 -19.11 2.10 16.43
CA ILE A 329 -18.34 2.45 15.23
C ILE A 329 -18.91 3.69 14.54
N ARG A 330 -20.22 3.75 14.31
CA ARG A 330 -20.86 4.92 13.70
C ARG A 330 -20.67 6.19 14.52
N ASN A 331 -20.88 6.11 15.83
CA ASN A 331 -20.79 7.28 16.70
C ASN A 331 -19.35 7.79 16.85
N THR A 332 -18.36 6.87 16.88
CA THR A 332 -16.95 7.24 17.12
C THR A 332 -16.25 7.66 15.84
N PHE A 333 -16.49 6.96 14.74
CA PHE A 333 -15.71 7.10 13.50
C PHE A 333 -16.49 7.74 12.35
N GLY A 334 -17.84 7.81 12.42
CA GLY A 334 -18.68 8.30 11.33
C GLY A 334 -18.45 9.75 10.90
N HIS A 335 -17.79 10.56 11.75
CA HIS A 335 -17.44 11.96 11.46
C HIS A 335 -15.98 12.16 11.05
N LEU A 336 -15.14 11.12 11.16
CA LEU A 336 -13.68 11.23 11.02
C LEU A 336 -13.16 10.64 9.70
N PHE A 337 -13.93 9.78 9.04
CA PHE A 337 -13.48 9.00 7.89
C PHE A 337 -14.50 9.01 6.75
N ASP A 338 -14.03 8.64 5.57
CA ASP A 338 -14.87 8.43 4.40
C ASP A 338 -15.97 7.39 4.67
N VAL A 339 -17.14 7.60 4.14
CA VAL A 339 -18.37 6.79 4.38
C VAL A 339 -18.09 5.31 4.10
N ASP A 340 -17.46 5.01 2.95
CA ASP A 340 -17.16 3.63 2.54
C ASP A 340 -16.20 2.92 3.50
N TYR A 341 -15.30 3.66 4.14
CA TYR A 341 -14.33 3.15 5.08
C TYR A 341 -14.99 2.73 6.40
N VAL A 342 -15.88 3.56 6.95
CA VAL A 342 -16.59 3.30 8.20
C VAL A 342 -17.66 2.23 8.00
N ASP A 343 -18.30 2.18 6.82
CA ASP A 343 -19.36 1.23 6.53
C ASP A 343 -18.90 -0.23 6.64
N MET A 344 -17.69 -0.57 6.19
CA MET A 344 -17.20 -1.95 6.33
C MET A 344 -16.99 -2.33 7.79
N ALA A 345 -16.42 -1.44 8.61
CA ALA A 345 -16.26 -1.67 10.05
C ALA A 345 -17.62 -1.90 10.73
N TYR A 346 -18.59 -1.03 10.41
CA TYR A 346 -19.96 -1.16 10.89
C TYR A 346 -20.60 -2.49 10.50
N GLN A 347 -20.48 -2.86 9.21
CA GLN A 347 -21.06 -4.09 8.69
C GLN A 347 -20.45 -5.34 9.34
N VAL A 348 -19.14 -5.36 9.52
CA VAL A 348 -18.45 -6.47 10.18
C VAL A 348 -18.92 -6.59 11.63
N ALA A 349 -18.94 -5.49 12.40
CA ALA A 349 -19.34 -5.53 13.80
C ALA A 349 -20.83 -5.85 13.99
N ARG A 350 -21.70 -5.32 13.14
CA ARG A 350 -23.15 -5.50 13.31
C ARG A 350 -23.66 -6.84 12.81
N PHE A 351 -23.12 -7.34 11.65
CA PHE A 351 -23.75 -8.43 10.92
C PHE A 351 -22.98 -9.75 10.92
N HIS A 352 -21.85 -9.87 11.64
CA HIS A 352 -21.07 -11.12 11.67
C HIS A 352 -21.79 -12.30 12.31
N HIS A 353 -22.89 -12.08 13.01
CA HIS A 353 -23.76 -13.11 13.56
C HIS A 353 -25.06 -13.31 12.77
N GLU A 354 -25.21 -12.65 11.64
CA GLU A 354 -26.28 -12.97 10.70
C GLU A 354 -26.03 -14.35 10.08
N LYS A 355 -27.12 -15.08 9.82
CA LYS A 355 -27.07 -16.41 9.21
C LYS A 355 -27.67 -16.39 7.83
N TRP A 356 -27.10 -17.16 6.91
CA TRP A 356 -27.57 -17.22 5.52
C TRP A 356 -29.07 -17.49 5.39
N ASN A 357 -29.63 -18.32 6.28
CA ASN A 357 -31.05 -18.68 6.31
C ASN A 357 -31.96 -17.62 7.02
N GLY A 358 -31.45 -16.45 7.43
CA GLY A 358 -32.20 -15.40 8.09
C GLY A 358 -32.51 -15.63 9.57
N ARG A 359 -31.95 -16.69 10.21
CA ARG A 359 -32.13 -16.98 11.64
C ARG A 359 -31.04 -16.38 12.51
N GLY A 360 -30.26 -15.43 11.96
CA GLY A 360 -29.21 -14.70 12.66
C GLY A 360 -29.73 -13.52 13.47
N TYR A 361 -28.80 -12.69 13.91
CA TYR A 361 -29.09 -11.45 14.62
C TYR A 361 -28.04 -10.38 14.27
N PRO A 362 -28.32 -9.08 14.47
CA PRO A 362 -29.47 -8.49 15.15
C PRO A 362 -30.68 -8.19 14.23
N ASP A 363 -30.49 -8.16 12.91
CA ASP A 363 -31.50 -7.66 11.96
C ASP A 363 -32.22 -8.79 11.18
N SER A 364 -31.78 -10.05 11.39
CA SER A 364 -32.33 -11.25 10.72
C SER A 364 -32.26 -11.17 9.19
N LEU A 365 -31.16 -10.63 8.67
CA LEU A 365 -30.87 -10.56 7.24
C LEU A 365 -30.66 -11.97 6.67
N ALA A 366 -31.06 -12.18 5.42
CA ALA A 366 -30.94 -13.47 4.75
C ALA A 366 -30.16 -13.37 3.41
N GLY A 367 -29.42 -14.41 3.08
CA GLY A 367 -28.76 -14.52 1.79
C GLY A 367 -27.79 -13.38 1.49
N GLU A 368 -27.94 -12.78 0.31
CA GLU A 368 -27.07 -11.69 -0.15
C GLU A 368 -27.41 -10.32 0.47
N GLU A 369 -28.49 -10.19 1.24
CA GLU A 369 -28.74 -8.99 2.06
C GLU A 369 -27.68 -8.82 3.14
N ILE A 370 -27.07 -9.93 3.59
CA ILE A 370 -25.94 -9.88 4.52
C ILE A 370 -24.72 -9.36 3.76
N PRO A 371 -24.05 -8.29 4.21
CA PRO A 371 -22.85 -7.78 3.57
C PRO A 371 -21.76 -8.85 3.44
N LEU A 372 -21.03 -8.88 2.32
CA LEU A 372 -20.04 -9.92 2.04
C LEU A 372 -18.94 -10.00 3.12
N CYS A 373 -18.50 -8.86 3.67
CA CYS A 373 -17.51 -8.82 4.74
C CYS A 373 -18.01 -9.51 6.02
N ALA A 374 -19.29 -9.37 6.34
CA ALA A 374 -19.92 -10.04 7.47
C ALA A 374 -20.08 -11.55 7.24
N ARG A 375 -20.49 -11.97 6.03
CA ARG A 375 -20.54 -13.39 5.65
C ARG A 375 -19.17 -14.08 5.76
N ILE A 376 -18.10 -13.38 5.36
CA ILE A 376 -16.72 -13.85 5.48
C ILE A 376 -16.34 -13.97 6.96
N MET A 377 -16.67 -12.94 7.76
CA MET A 377 -16.33 -12.92 9.18
C MET A 377 -17.07 -13.99 9.96
N ALA A 378 -18.35 -14.28 9.64
CA ALA A 378 -19.14 -15.33 10.28
C ALA A 378 -18.47 -16.72 10.21
N VAL A 379 -17.93 -17.10 9.05
CA VAL A 379 -17.20 -18.38 8.90
C VAL A 379 -15.89 -18.34 9.68
N ALA A 380 -15.14 -17.25 9.59
CA ALA A 380 -13.84 -17.09 10.24
C ALA A 380 -13.96 -17.13 11.78
N ASP A 381 -14.95 -16.43 12.34
CA ASP A 381 -15.20 -16.37 13.77
C ASP A 381 -15.66 -17.72 14.32
N VAL A 382 -16.68 -18.34 13.68
CA VAL A 382 -17.17 -19.65 14.12
C VAL A 382 -16.06 -20.71 14.07
N PHE A 383 -15.26 -20.73 12.99
CA PHE A 383 -14.16 -21.68 12.89
C PHE A 383 -13.14 -21.47 14.01
N ASP A 384 -12.69 -20.23 14.27
CA ASP A 384 -11.77 -19.97 15.38
C ASP A 384 -12.37 -20.32 16.72
N ALA A 385 -13.66 -20.01 16.91
CA ALA A 385 -14.36 -20.34 18.14
C ALA A 385 -14.41 -21.83 18.44
N VAL A 386 -14.52 -22.70 17.41
CA VAL A 386 -14.61 -24.15 17.62
C VAL A 386 -13.24 -24.85 17.61
N SER A 387 -12.27 -24.31 16.90
CA SER A 387 -10.90 -24.87 16.79
C SER A 387 -9.99 -24.45 17.95
N SER A 388 -10.38 -23.45 18.76
CA SER A 388 -9.61 -22.96 19.89
C SER A 388 -10.22 -23.39 21.22
N ARG A 389 -9.36 -23.60 22.25
CA ARG A 389 -9.80 -23.87 23.60
C ARG A 389 -10.41 -22.62 24.22
N ARG A 390 -11.57 -22.76 24.87
CA ARG A 390 -12.22 -21.70 25.66
C ARG A 390 -12.37 -22.13 27.11
N CYS A 391 -12.60 -21.21 28.03
CA CYS A 391 -12.72 -21.51 29.47
C CYS A 391 -13.78 -22.57 29.79
N TYR A 392 -14.79 -22.76 28.96
CA TYR A 392 -15.90 -23.68 29.15
C TYR A 392 -15.95 -24.84 28.11
N ARG A 393 -14.97 -24.92 27.21
CA ARG A 393 -14.95 -25.96 26.14
C ARG A 393 -13.53 -26.20 25.61
N ASP A 394 -13.14 -27.45 25.50
CA ASP A 394 -11.92 -27.85 24.79
C ASP A 394 -12.05 -27.60 23.29
N ALA A 395 -10.91 -27.45 22.61
CA ALA A 395 -10.86 -27.32 21.17
C ALA A 395 -11.39 -28.61 20.51
N MET A 396 -12.18 -28.44 19.45
CA MET A 396 -12.60 -29.58 18.61
C MET A 396 -11.43 -30.02 17.73
N GLN A 397 -11.45 -31.29 17.32
CA GLN A 397 -10.52 -31.77 16.30
C GLN A 397 -10.77 -31.06 14.97
N MET A 398 -9.71 -30.78 14.22
CA MET A 398 -9.78 -29.98 12.99
C MET A 398 -10.79 -30.51 11.99
N GLU A 399 -10.85 -31.85 11.78
CA GLU A 399 -11.80 -32.44 10.85
C GLU A 399 -13.27 -32.23 11.29
N ALA A 400 -13.53 -32.26 12.59
CA ALA A 400 -14.86 -31.94 13.11
C ALA A 400 -15.22 -30.44 12.92
N CYS A 401 -14.23 -29.54 12.99
CA CYS A 401 -14.42 -28.12 12.68
C CYS A 401 -14.78 -27.93 11.21
N TYR A 402 -14.07 -28.61 10.29
CA TYR A 402 -14.37 -28.55 8.86
C TYR A 402 -15.74 -29.10 8.51
N GLU A 403 -16.12 -30.20 9.16
CA GLU A 403 -17.44 -30.82 8.97
C GLU A 403 -18.56 -29.87 9.48
N LEU A 404 -18.33 -29.13 10.54
CA LEU A 404 -19.27 -28.13 11.04
C LEU A 404 -19.50 -27.02 10.00
N ILE A 405 -18.43 -26.49 9.41
CA ILE A 405 -18.55 -25.48 8.35
C ILE A 405 -19.26 -26.07 7.11
N ARG A 406 -18.94 -27.32 6.74
CA ARG A 406 -19.57 -28.01 5.61
C ARG A 406 -21.07 -28.21 5.80
N ARG A 407 -21.51 -28.60 7.00
CA ARG A 407 -22.94 -28.75 7.34
C ARG A 407 -23.68 -27.43 7.40
N GLY A 408 -23.02 -26.36 7.85
CA GLY A 408 -23.60 -25.02 7.88
C GLY A 408 -23.74 -24.34 6.51
N ARG A 409 -23.19 -24.95 5.46
CA ARG A 409 -23.24 -24.43 4.08
C ARG A 409 -24.68 -24.30 3.58
N GLY A 410 -25.10 -23.08 3.24
CA GLY A 410 -26.48 -22.78 2.78
C GLY A 410 -27.50 -22.63 3.91
N GLU A 411 -27.13 -22.91 5.14
CA GLU A 411 -27.94 -22.72 6.34
C GLU A 411 -27.37 -21.55 7.17
N ASP A 412 -26.31 -21.78 7.92
CA ASP A 412 -25.66 -20.76 8.74
C ASP A 412 -24.72 -19.88 7.89
N PHE A 413 -24.09 -20.46 6.86
CA PHE A 413 -23.04 -19.81 6.07
C PHE A 413 -23.43 -19.68 4.59
N ASP A 414 -22.98 -18.58 3.98
CA ASP A 414 -23.01 -18.41 2.53
C ASP A 414 -22.28 -19.60 1.85
N PRO A 415 -22.92 -20.29 0.89
CA PRO A 415 -22.32 -21.42 0.20
C PRO A 415 -20.96 -21.11 -0.45
N ASP A 416 -20.85 -19.95 -1.11
CA ASP A 416 -19.61 -19.53 -1.78
C ASP A 416 -18.49 -19.24 -0.77
N VAL A 417 -18.83 -18.66 0.39
CA VAL A 417 -17.86 -18.34 1.47
C VAL A 417 -17.39 -19.63 2.16
N ALA A 418 -18.31 -20.55 2.47
CA ALA A 418 -17.96 -21.85 3.06
C ALA A 418 -17.05 -22.66 2.10
N ASP A 419 -17.38 -22.69 0.81
CA ASP A 419 -16.57 -23.37 -0.22
C ASP A 419 -15.17 -22.73 -0.33
N ALA A 420 -15.09 -21.40 -0.28
CA ALA A 420 -13.81 -20.68 -0.32
C ALA A 420 -12.94 -20.94 0.91
N PHE A 421 -13.51 -21.11 2.10
CA PHE A 421 -12.80 -21.54 3.30
C PHE A 421 -12.25 -22.95 3.14
N LEU A 422 -13.09 -23.91 2.70
CA LEU A 422 -12.74 -25.31 2.55
C LEU A 422 -11.78 -25.59 1.37
N MET A 423 -11.56 -24.61 0.47
CA MET A 423 -10.72 -24.75 -0.72
C MET A 423 -9.24 -25.02 -0.40
N ASP A 424 -8.74 -24.56 0.75
CA ASP A 424 -7.30 -24.61 1.08
C ASP A 424 -7.08 -24.92 2.57
N LEU A 425 -7.52 -26.13 2.98
CA LEU A 425 -7.45 -26.57 4.38
C LEU A 425 -6.02 -26.60 4.92
N LYS A 426 -5.05 -26.93 4.06
CA LYS A 426 -3.64 -26.90 4.45
C LYS A 426 -3.18 -25.51 4.91
N LYS A 427 -3.64 -24.44 4.22
CA LYS A 427 -3.34 -23.07 4.66
C LYS A 427 -4.08 -22.67 5.93
N VAL A 428 -5.29 -23.21 6.15
CA VAL A 428 -6.02 -23.02 7.39
C VAL A 428 -5.22 -23.58 8.56
N GLU A 429 -4.70 -24.81 8.43
CA GLU A 429 -3.83 -25.45 9.44
C GLU A 429 -2.53 -24.68 9.66
N GLU A 430 -1.84 -24.28 8.58
CA GLU A 430 -0.62 -23.45 8.67
C GLU A 430 -0.85 -22.12 9.43
N ILE A 431 -2.01 -21.48 9.22
CA ILE A 431 -2.39 -20.24 9.94
C ILE A 431 -2.66 -20.57 11.40
N HIS A 432 -3.44 -21.60 11.68
CA HIS A 432 -3.80 -22.05 13.03
C HIS A 432 -2.54 -22.31 13.85
N ASP A 433 -1.67 -23.23 13.39
CA ASP A 433 -0.47 -23.65 14.12
C ASP A 433 0.48 -22.48 14.39
N ARG A 434 0.78 -21.69 13.35
CA ARG A 434 1.66 -20.52 13.47
C ARG A 434 1.17 -19.51 14.50
N LEU A 435 -0.14 -19.25 14.59
CA LEU A 435 -0.69 -18.23 15.48
C LEU A 435 -1.00 -18.79 16.88
N MET A 436 -1.13 -20.11 17.04
CA MET A 436 -1.18 -20.75 18.37
C MET A 436 0.19 -20.77 19.03
N ASP A 437 1.27 -21.08 18.27
CA ASP A 437 2.65 -21.07 18.79
C ASP A 437 3.11 -19.68 19.25
N CYS A 438 2.71 -18.62 18.53
CA CYS A 438 3.04 -17.25 18.94
C CYS A 438 2.45 -16.88 20.32
N ASN A 439 1.27 -17.38 20.67
CA ASN A 439 0.65 -17.14 21.97
C ASN A 439 1.36 -17.90 23.09
N SER A 440 1.83 -19.11 22.85
CA SER A 440 2.61 -19.89 23.81
C SER A 440 3.95 -19.24 24.13
N ALA A 441 4.61 -18.66 23.14
CA ALA A 441 5.88 -17.93 23.30
C ALA A 441 5.72 -16.60 24.06
N ALA A 442 4.63 -15.86 23.80
CA ALA A 442 4.32 -14.62 24.53
C ALA A 442 4.00 -14.88 26.00
N CYS A 443 3.20 -15.92 26.32
CA CYS A 443 2.96 -16.37 27.69
C CYS A 443 4.24 -16.85 28.40
N ALA A 444 5.19 -17.46 27.69
CA ALA A 444 6.46 -17.90 28.27
C ALA A 444 7.37 -16.72 28.62
N ILE A 445 7.33 -15.62 27.88
CA ILE A 445 8.10 -14.40 28.15
C ILE A 445 7.53 -13.68 29.37
N ASP A 446 6.20 -13.56 29.50
CA ASP A 446 5.54 -12.96 30.67
C ASP A 446 5.80 -13.78 31.93
N ALA A 447 5.74 -15.12 31.85
CA ALA A 447 6.07 -15.99 33.00
C ALA A 447 7.56 -15.88 33.41
N SER A 448 8.48 -15.67 32.45
CA SER A 448 9.90 -15.49 32.76
C SER A 448 10.21 -14.12 33.37
N GLN A 449 9.47 -13.07 33.02
CA GLN A 449 9.63 -11.73 33.61
C GLN A 449 9.02 -11.63 35.00
N ALA A 450 7.93 -12.34 35.27
CA ALA A 450 7.32 -12.41 36.61
C ALA A 450 8.22 -13.12 37.66
N THR A 451 9.10 -14.04 37.21
CA THR A 451 10.03 -14.75 38.10
C THR A 451 11.34 -13.98 38.37
N VAL A 452 11.64 -12.95 37.60
CA VAL A 452 12.86 -12.09 37.81
C VAL A 452 12.57 -10.90 38.73
N GLY A 453 11.29 -10.53 38.93
CA GLY A 453 10.88 -9.42 39.81
C GLY A 453 10.77 -9.76 41.31
N ASN A 454 11.06 -11.00 41.72
CA ASN A 454 10.98 -11.48 43.12
C ASN A 454 12.33 -12.06 43.67
N ARG A 455 13.44 -11.43 43.27
CA ARG A 455 14.74 -11.68 43.92
C ARG A 455 15.42 -10.37 44.31
#